data_054b57d1d8910b7ab2ea5a456cee3aef
#
_entry.id   054b57d1d8910b7ab2ea5a456cee3aef
#
_cell.length_a   1.000
_cell.length_b   1.000
_cell.length_c   1.000
_cell.angle_alpha   90.00
_cell.angle_beta   90.00
_cell.angle_gamma   90.00
#
_symmetry.space_group_name_H-M   'P 1'
#
loop_
_entity.id
_entity.type
_entity.pdbx_description
1 polymer ?
#
loop_
_entity_poly.entity_id
_entity_poly.type
_entity_poly.pdbx_seq_one_letter_code
_entity_poly.pdbx_strand_id
1 'polypeptide(L)'
;MNYRELMQKKNVRPYVLMARFGLEKENQRSTREGLLATTDHPTVFGNRSYHPYIQTDFSETQLELITPVANSGTEMLRFLDAIHDVARRSIPEDEMLWPLSMPPQLPTKDEEIKIAKLDQYDAVLYRRYLAKEYGKRKQMVSGIHFNFEYDQALIQQLYDEQSEVTDCKQFKTKVYMKVARNFLRYRWLITYLFGASPVSEDGYFRVYDDQPQEPIRSIRNSTYGYRNHDNVKVSYASLERYLEDIHRMVENGLLSEEKEFYAPVRLRGGKQMSDLPKTGIRYIELRNLDLNPFSRLGIVEDTVDFLHYFMLYLLWTDEKEEADEWVKTGDIFNEQVALGHPHETIKLIAEGDRIFSEMIDMLDALGIRKGKEVVGKYYQQLRNPQDTVSGKMWTIIQENSNSELGNIFGNQYQSMAFERPYQLAGFREMELSTQIFLFDAIQKGLEIEILDEQEQFLKLQHGEHIEYVKNAN
;
A
#
# COMPACT_ATOMS: atom_id res chain seq x y z
N MET A 1 19.51 -21.34 -7.16
CA MET A 1 18.41 -21.49 -8.18
C MET A 1 18.41 -20.27 -9.09
N ASN A 2 18.42 -20.46 -10.41
CA ASN A 2 18.47 -19.37 -11.40
C ASN A 2 17.05 -19.05 -11.91
N TYR A 3 16.36 -18.11 -11.25
CA TYR A 3 15.00 -17.70 -11.64
C TYR A 3 14.96 -17.01 -13.01
N ARG A 4 16.04 -16.33 -13.42
CA ARG A 4 16.16 -15.71 -14.75
C ARG A 4 16.03 -16.75 -15.87
N GLU A 5 16.67 -17.89 -15.73
CA GLU A 5 16.54 -18.98 -16.70
C GLU A 5 15.17 -19.66 -16.63
N LEU A 6 14.66 -19.89 -15.42
CA LEU A 6 13.35 -20.51 -15.23
C LEU A 6 12.22 -19.70 -15.87
N MET A 7 12.18 -18.38 -15.64
CA MET A 7 11.13 -17.50 -16.18
C MET A 7 11.14 -17.41 -17.71
N GLN A 8 12.27 -17.68 -18.37
CA GLN A 8 12.40 -17.69 -19.83
C GLN A 8 11.96 -19.00 -20.48
N LYS A 9 11.77 -20.09 -19.72
CA LYS A 9 11.35 -21.38 -20.27
C LYS A 9 9.99 -21.27 -20.95
N LYS A 10 9.83 -21.98 -22.07
CA LYS A 10 8.65 -21.90 -22.94
C LYS A 10 7.32 -22.18 -22.23
N ASN A 11 7.32 -23.08 -21.26
CA ASN A 11 6.16 -23.46 -20.46
C ASN A 11 5.93 -22.56 -19.24
N VAL A 12 6.91 -21.79 -18.77
CA VAL A 12 6.76 -20.80 -17.67
C VAL A 12 6.34 -19.45 -18.20
N ARG A 13 6.92 -19.01 -19.31
CA ARG A 13 6.75 -17.67 -19.89
C ARG A 13 5.29 -17.20 -20.04
N PRO A 14 4.30 -18.01 -20.42
CA PRO A 14 2.91 -17.58 -20.55
C PRO A 14 2.28 -17.13 -19.23
N TYR A 15 2.82 -17.55 -18.09
CA TYR A 15 2.29 -17.31 -16.75
C TYR A 15 2.96 -16.16 -16.00
N VAL A 16 4.09 -15.59 -16.51
CA VAL A 16 4.90 -14.62 -15.77
C VAL A 16 4.15 -13.34 -15.40
N LEU A 17 3.14 -12.93 -16.17
CA LEU A 17 2.29 -11.77 -15.87
C LEU A 17 1.04 -12.13 -15.07
N MET A 18 0.82 -13.40 -14.76
CA MET A 18 -0.33 -13.79 -13.94
C MET A 18 -0.04 -13.52 -12.47
N ALA A 19 -0.83 -12.65 -11.89
CA ALA A 19 -0.70 -12.22 -10.51
C ALA A 19 -2.08 -11.85 -9.93
N ARG A 20 -2.16 -11.76 -8.60
CA ARG A 20 -3.31 -11.25 -7.87
C ARG A 20 -2.91 -10.00 -7.12
N PHE A 21 -3.83 -9.06 -7.06
CA PHE A 21 -3.62 -7.73 -6.52
C PHE A 21 -4.67 -7.40 -5.47
N GLY A 22 -4.26 -6.67 -4.45
CA GLY A 22 -5.15 -6.04 -3.49
C GLY A 22 -4.54 -4.73 -3.02
N LEU A 23 -5.36 -3.82 -2.54
CA LEU A 23 -4.92 -2.52 -2.07
C LEU A 23 -5.71 -2.14 -0.82
N GLU A 24 -4.97 -1.65 0.18
CA GLU A 24 -5.50 -1.03 1.39
C GLU A 24 -5.02 0.41 1.39
N LYS A 25 -5.94 1.36 1.37
CA LYS A 25 -5.62 2.78 1.32
C LYS A 25 -6.18 3.51 2.52
N GLU A 26 -5.30 4.14 3.25
CA GLU A 26 -5.66 4.97 4.39
C GLU A 26 -5.90 6.42 3.95
N ASN A 27 -6.89 7.08 4.56
CA ASN A 27 -7.12 8.52 4.44
C ASN A 27 -7.66 9.08 5.75
N GLN A 28 -7.10 10.19 6.23
CA GLN A 28 -7.75 10.96 7.27
C GLN A 28 -8.99 11.65 6.70
N ARG A 29 -10.04 11.79 7.51
CA ARG A 29 -11.13 12.73 7.25
C ARG A 29 -10.73 14.09 7.80
N SER A 30 -10.95 15.13 7.02
CA SER A 30 -10.69 16.52 7.40
C SER A 30 -11.89 17.40 7.08
N THR A 31 -11.98 18.57 7.69
CA THR A 31 -12.87 19.62 7.21
C THR A 31 -12.42 20.11 5.84
N ARG A 32 -13.25 20.91 5.16
CA ARG A 32 -12.91 21.51 3.86
C ARG A 32 -11.76 22.51 3.94
N GLU A 33 -11.46 23.02 5.14
CA GLU A 33 -10.35 23.93 5.44
C GLU A 33 -9.05 23.20 5.83
N GLY A 34 -9.05 21.84 5.87
CA GLY A 34 -7.86 21.04 6.18
C GLY A 34 -7.58 20.85 7.67
N LEU A 35 -8.58 21.00 8.53
CA LEU A 35 -8.48 20.62 9.94
C LEU A 35 -8.91 19.16 10.11
N LEU A 36 -8.30 18.43 11.05
CA LEU A 36 -8.73 17.08 11.36
C LEU A 36 -10.21 17.04 11.72
N ALA A 37 -10.98 16.14 11.11
CA ALA A 37 -12.40 15.97 11.41
C ALA A 37 -12.63 15.58 12.88
N THR A 38 -13.78 15.96 13.43
CA THR A 38 -14.14 15.66 14.82
C THR A 38 -15.32 14.70 14.95
N THR A 39 -15.99 14.41 13.83
CA THR A 39 -17.15 13.52 13.78
C THR A 39 -16.73 12.06 13.98
N ASP A 40 -17.66 11.25 14.42
CA ASP A 40 -17.46 9.79 14.52
C ASP A 40 -17.52 9.14 13.12
N HIS A 41 -17.06 7.89 13.02
CA HIS A 41 -17.17 7.10 11.79
C HIS A 41 -18.64 7.03 11.33
N PRO A 42 -18.93 7.24 10.03
CA PRO A 42 -20.29 7.26 9.53
C PRO A 42 -21.06 5.96 9.79
N THR A 43 -22.21 6.06 10.44
CA THR A 43 -23.03 4.90 10.84
C THR A 43 -23.60 4.12 9.66
N VAL A 44 -23.68 4.74 8.48
CA VAL A 44 -24.17 4.11 7.24
C VAL A 44 -23.30 2.94 6.77
N PHE A 45 -22.03 2.89 7.19
CA PHE A 45 -21.12 1.76 6.92
C PHE A 45 -21.32 0.59 7.89
N GLY A 46 -22.23 0.71 8.87
CA GLY A 46 -22.44 -0.35 9.86
C GLY A 46 -21.22 -0.56 10.75
N ASN A 47 -20.88 -1.82 11.00
CA ASN A 47 -19.78 -2.17 11.89
C ASN A 47 -18.43 -2.17 11.16
N ARG A 48 -17.61 -1.15 11.41
CA ARG A 48 -16.28 -0.97 10.82
C ARG A 48 -15.30 -2.13 11.07
N SER A 49 -15.49 -2.90 12.14
CA SER A 49 -14.60 -4.04 12.46
C SER A 49 -14.80 -5.22 11.51
N TYR A 50 -15.91 -5.27 10.79
CA TYR A 50 -16.29 -6.38 9.91
C TYR A 50 -16.65 -5.92 8.48
N HIS A 51 -16.60 -4.62 8.21
CA HIS A 51 -16.87 -4.10 6.86
C HIS A 51 -15.74 -4.51 5.91
N PRO A 52 -16.03 -5.18 4.76
CA PRO A 52 -14.98 -5.71 3.89
C PRO A 52 -14.20 -4.63 3.14
N TYR A 53 -14.77 -3.43 2.96
CA TYR A 53 -14.20 -2.38 2.10
C TYR A 53 -13.85 -1.09 2.81
N ILE A 54 -14.54 -0.72 3.91
CA ILE A 54 -14.39 0.57 4.58
C ILE A 54 -14.27 0.35 6.08
N GLN A 55 -13.05 0.36 6.56
CA GLN A 55 -12.70 0.16 7.96
C GLN A 55 -12.15 1.46 8.58
N THR A 56 -11.64 1.36 9.78
CA THR A 56 -10.93 2.44 10.48
C THR A 56 -9.62 1.88 11.00
N ASP A 57 -8.50 2.51 10.66
CA ASP A 57 -7.21 2.07 11.18
C ASP A 57 -6.98 2.59 12.61
N PHE A 58 -6.04 3.49 12.85
CA PHE A 58 -5.67 3.93 14.21
C PHE A 58 -6.67 4.91 14.81
N SER A 59 -7.00 5.98 14.08
CA SER A 59 -7.85 7.05 14.58
C SER A 59 -9.28 6.94 14.09
N GLU A 60 -10.21 7.52 14.84
CA GLU A 60 -11.63 7.61 14.48
C GLU A 60 -11.86 8.28 13.11
N THR A 61 -10.93 9.12 12.69
CA THR A 61 -10.98 9.86 11.44
C THR A 61 -10.27 9.17 10.27
N GLN A 62 -9.48 8.10 10.53
CA GLN A 62 -8.67 7.42 9.52
C GLN A 62 -9.47 6.28 8.88
N LEU A 63 -10.07 6.56 7.73
CA LEU A 63 -10.69 5.51 6.93
C LEU A 63 -9.62 4.67 6.24
N GLU A 64 -9.81 3.37 6.25
CA GLU A 64 -9.05 2.39 5.49
C GLU A 64 -9.95 1.78 4.42
N LEU A 65 -9.62 2.03 3.15
CA LEU A 65 -10.37 1.58 1.98
C LEU A 65 -9.68 0.35 1.40
N ILE A 66 -10.37 -0.78 1.41
CA ILE A 66 -9.82 -2.11 1.08
C ILE A 66 -10.49 -2.63 -0.18
N THR A 67 -9.70 -2.98 -1.20
CA THR A 67 -10.25 -3.61 -2.42
C THR A 67 -10.45 -5.10 -2.24
N PRO A 68 -11.39 -5.73 -2.95
CA PRO A 68 -11.36 -7.17 -3.14
C PRO A 68 -10.07 -7.59 -3.85
N VAL A 69 -9.75 -8.88 -3.77
CA VAL A 69 -8.63 -9.46 -4.52
C VAL A 69 -8.99 -9.48 -6.00
N ALA A 70 -8.13 -8.87 -6.82
CA ALA A 70 -8.32 -8.72 -8.26
C ALA A 70 -7.26 -9.51 -9.07
N ASN A 71 -7.59 -9.87 -10.30
CA ASN A 71 -6.68 -10.57 -11.21
C ASN A 71 -5.87 -9.60 -12.10
N SER A 72 -6.13 -8.30 -12.00
CA SER A 72 -5.37 -7.25 -12.68
C SER A 72 -5.33 -5.96 -11.85
N GLY A 73 -4.31 -5.14 -12.10
CA GLY A 73 -4.22 -3.81 -11.49
C GLY A 73 -5.37 -2.90 -11.90
N THR A 74 -5.83 -2.99 -13.14
CA THR A 74 -6.99 -2.22 -13.65
C THR A 74 -8.27 -2.60 -12.89
N GLU A 75 -8.55 -3.89 -12.70
CA GLU A 75 -9.71 -4.36 -11.92
C GLU A 75 -9.64 -3.86 -10.47
N MET A 76 -8.48 -3.99 -9.83
CA MET A 76 -8.25 -3.49 -8.46
C MET A 76 -8.54 -1.98 -8.35
N LEU A 77 -8.04 -1.17 -9.32
CA LEU A 77 -8.27 0.27 -9.32
C LEU A 77 -9.73 0.64 -9.59
N ARG A 78 -10.47 -0.13 -10.39
CA ARG A 78 -11.92 0.05 -10.60
C ARG A 78 -12.69 -0.11 -9.29
N PHE A 79 -12.39 -1.15 -8.50
CA PHE A 79 -12.99 -1.33 -7.17
C PHE A 79 -12.60 -0.21 -6.22
N LEU A 80 -11.31 0.17 -6.19
CA LEU A 80 -10.88 1.30 -5.36
C LEU A 80 -11.62 2.58 -5.69
N ASP A 81 -11.87 2.84 -6.97
CA ASP A 81 -12.57 4.02 -7.45
C ASP A 81 -14.03 4.03 -6.99
N ALA A 82 -14.74 2.91 -7.09
CA ALA A 82 -16.09 2.75 -6.58
C ALA A 82 -16.17 2.91 -5.05
N ILE A 83 -15.25 2.30 -4.31
CA ILE A 83 -15.18 2.41 -2.85
C ILE A 83 -14.92 3.88 -2.45
N HIS A 84 -14.07 4.60 -3.18
CA HIS A 84 -13.86 6.02 -2.98
C HIS A 84 -15.13 6.87 -3.21
N ASP A 85 -15.89 6.57 -4.26
CA ASP A 85 -17.15 7.26 -4.53
C ASP A 85 -18.15 7.02 -3.39
N VAL A 86 -18.27 5.78 -2.92
CA VAL A 86 -19.12 5.43 -1.77
C VAL A 86 -18.66 6.16 -0.51
N ALA A 87 -17.36 6.11 -0.19
CA ALA A 87 -16.81 6.74 0.99
C ALA A 87 -17.06 8.26 1.00
N ARG A 88 -16.73 8.95 -0.12
CA ARG A 88 -16.90 10.40 -0.23
C ARG A 88 -18.35 10.87 -0.13
N ARG A 89 -19.29 10.10 -0.67
CA ARG A 89 -20.72 10.45 -0.60
C ARG A 89 -21.38 10.09 0.73
N SER A 90 -20.70 9.32 1.57
CA SER A 90 -21.22 8.83 2.85
C SER A 90 -20.65 9.55 4.08
N ILE A 91 -19.56 10.32 3.93
CA ILE A 91 -19.05 11.20 4.99
C ILE A 91 -19.87 12.50 5.04
N PRO A 92 -19.82 13.29 6.15
CA PRO A 92 -20.45 14.60 6.23
C PRO A 92 -20.08 15.52 5.07
N GLU A 93 -21.01 16.38 4.61
CA GLU A 93 -20.82 17.26 3.45
C GLU A 93 -19.72 18.31 3.67
N ASP A 94 -19.47 18.72 4.91
CA ASP A 94 -18.42 19.63 5.33
C ASP A 94 -17.06 18.95 5.55
N GLU A 95 -16.98 17.64 5.29
CA GLU A 95 -15.75 16.87 5.33
C GLU A 95 -15.27 16.45 3.95
N MET A 96 -14.00 16.04 3.90
CA MET A 96 -13.37 15.42 2.73
C MET A 96 -12.38 14.35 3.16
N LEU A 97 -12.03 13.44 2.23
CA LEU A 97 -10.88 12.54 2.40
C LEU A 97 -9.60 13.33 2.08
N TRP A 98 -8.76 13.50 3.10
CA TRP A 98 -7.49 14.19 2.99
C TRP A 98 -6.54 13.48 2.01
N PRO A 99 -6.01 14.15 0.97
CA PRO A 99 -5.31 13.47 -0.12
C PRO A 99 -3.82 13.24 0.14
N LEU A 100 -3.26 13.70 1.26
CA LEU A 100 -1.84 13.63 1.56
C LEU A 100 -1.54 12.53 2.59
N SER A 101 -0.32 11.97 2.52
CA SER A 101 0.16 11.00 3.51
C SER A 101 0.38 11.64 4.88
N MET A 102 0.94 12.85 4.93
CA MET A 102 1.00 13.58 6.17
C MET A 102 -0.40 14.07 6.55
N PRO A 103 -0.77 13.99 7.84
CA PRO A 103 -2.13 14.31 8.26
C PRO A 103 -2.48 15.79 7.99
N PRO A 104 -3.79 16.13 7.93
CA PRO A 104 -4.25 17.51 7.98
C PRO A 104 -3.81 18.16 9.29
N GLN A 105 -4.08 19.44 9.46
CA GLN A 105 -3.73 20.13 10.71
C GLN A 105 -4.33 19.40 11.92
N LEU A 106 -3.44 18.89 12.77
CA LEU A 106 -3.81 18.18 13.98
C LEU A 106 -4.16 19.15 15.11
N PRO A 107 -5.05 18.74 16.03
CA PRO A 107 -5.40 19.53 17.20
C PRO A 107 -4.18 19.80 18.08
N THR A 108 -4.26 20.86 18.89
CA THR A 108 -3.16 21.25 19.78
C THR A 108 -2.88 20.18 20.84
N LYS A 109 -3.93 19.54 21.36
CA LYS A 109 -3.84 18.53 22.42
C LYS A 109 -4.03 17.12 21.88
N ASP A 110 -3.19 16.21 22.30
CA ASP A 110 -3.25 14.80 21.91
C ASP A 110 -4.53 14.09 22.37
N GLU A 111 -5.17 14.57 23.43
CA GLU A 111 -6.44 14.03 23.92
C GLU A 111 -7.56 14.19 22.89
N GLU A 112 -7.49 15.23 22.06
CA GLU A 112 -8.48 15.52 21.01
C GLU A 112 -8.35 14.59 19.80
N ILE A 113 -7.19 13.92 19.62
CA ILE A 113 -7.01 12.84 18.65
C ILE A 113 -7.70 11.59 19.18
N LYS A 114 -8.87 11.27 18.63
CA LYS A 114 -9.68 10.13 19.06
C LYS A 114 -9.14 8.83 18.44
N ILE A 115 -8.92 7.81 19.28
CA ILE A 115 -8.63 6.44 18.82
C ILE A 115 -9.92 5.81 18.28
N ALA A 116 -9.80 4.97 17.26
CA ALA A 116 -10.94 4.28 16.64
C ALA A 116 -11.76 3.49 17.67
N LYS A 117 -13.08 3.67 17.64
CA LYS A 117 -14.05 3.01 18.50
C LYS A 117 -14.44 1.66 17.89
N LEU A 118 -13.69 0.62 18.22
CA LEU A 118 -13.92 -0.73 17.71
C LEU A 118 -14.72 -1.56 18.71
N ASP A 119 -15.50 -2.53 18.21
CA ASP A 119 -16.27 -3.44 19.05
C ASP A 119 -15.37 -4.39 19.85
N GLN A 120 -14.24 -4.78 19.26
CA GLN A 120 -13.28 -5.66 19.93
C GLN A 120 -12.43 -4.85 20.91
N TYR A 121 -12.65 -5.06 22.20
CA TYR A 121 -11.94 -4.34 23.26
C TYR A 121 -10.42 -4.49 23.18
N ASP A 122 -9.92 -5.68 22.85
CA ASP A 122 -8.48 -5.93 22.68
C ASP A 122 -7.87 -5.10 21.55
N ALA A 123 -8.61 -4.88 20.47
CA ALA A 123 -8.18 -4.01 19.38
C ALA A 123 -8.11 -2.53 19.79
N VAL A 124 -8.99 -2.07 20.70
CA VAL A 124 -8.93 -0.73 21.31
C VAL A 124 -7.74 -0.63 22.27
N LEU A 125 -7.53 -1.64 23.12
CA LEU A 125 -6.39 -1.68 24.05
C LEU A 125 -5.05 -1.62 23.30
N TYR A 126 -4.94 -2.36 22.20
CA TYR A 126 -3.74 -2.34 21.36
C TYR A 126 -3.46 -0.95 20.80
N ARG A 127 -4.46 -0.24 20.28
CA ARG A 127 -4.29 1.14 19.79
C ARG A 127 -3.93 2.13 20.91
N ARG A 128 -4.46 1.93 22.10
CA ARG A 128 -4.06 2.72 23.28
C ARG A 128 -2.60 2.46 23.68
N TYR A 129 -2.15 1.22 23.56
CA TYR A 129 -0.75 0.85 23.75
C TYR A 129 0.12 1.56 22.71
N LEU A 130 -0.18 1.47 21.41
CA LEU A 130 0.55 2.15 20.36
C LEU A 130 0.61 3.66 20.57
N ALA A 131 -0.51 4.27 21.01
CA ALA A 131 -0.58 5.69 21.32
C ALA A 131 0.36 6.10 22.47
N LYS A 132 0.53 5.23 23.47
CA LYS A 132 1.43 5.44 24.60
C LYS A 132 2.89 5.23 24.22
N GLU A 133 3.18 4.19 23.45
CA GLU A 133 4.55 3.77 23.11
C GLU A 133 5.19 4.64 22.04
N TYR A 134 4.44 4.91 20.95
CA TYR A 134 4.95 5.62 19.77
C TYR A 134 4.40 7.04 19.61
N GLY A 135 3.40 7.41 20.40
CA GLY A 135 2.69 8.70 20.28
C GLY A 135 1.55 8.67 19.26
N LYS A 136 0.44 9.36 19.55
CA LYS A 136 -0.74 9.41 18.67
C LYS A 136 -0.43 10.04 17.32
N ARG A 137 0.39 11.13 17.29
CA ARG A 137 0.64 11.89 16.07
C ARG A 137 1.35 11.08 15.01
N LYS A 138 2.31 10.21 15.39
CA LYS A 138 2.97 9.30 14.44
C LYS A 138 2.04 8.28 13.80
N GLN A 139 0.95 7.93 14.48
CA GLN A 139 -0.07 7.02 13.96
C GLN A 139 -1.04 7.70 12.96
N MET A 140 -1.03 9.05 12.84
CA MET A 140 -1.95 9.78 11.97
C MET A 140 -1.49 9.84 10.52
N VAL A 141 -0.34 9.30 10.19
CA VAL A 141 0.18 9.20 8.83
C VAL A 141 -0.63 8.17 8.04
N SER A 142 -0.94 8.48 6.79
CA SER A 142 -1.69 7.62 5.88
C SER A 142 -0.81 7.13 4.73
N GLY A 143 -1.06 5.92 4.26
CA GLY A 143 -0.33 5.32 3.15
C GLY A 143 -1.18 4.36 2.32
N ILE A 144 -0.49 3.65 1.44
CA ILE A 144 -1.07 2.56 0.65
C ILE A 144 -0.29 1.29 0.96
N HIS A 145 -1.03 0.24 1.28
CA HIS A 145 -0.51 -1.12 1.31
C HIS A 145 -0.87 -1.81 0.00
N PHE A 146 0.15 -2.27 -0.72
CA PHE A 146 -0.02 -2.97 -1.98
C PHE A 146 0.21 -4.46 -1.76
N ASN A 147 -0.86 -5.25 -1.87
CA ASN A 147 -0.85 -6.69 -1.71
C ASN A 147 -0.59 -7.35 -3.06
N PHE A 148 0.42 -8.23 -3.12
CA PHE A 148 0.84 -8.91 -4.34
C PHE A 148 1.02 -10.41 -4.13
N GLU A 149 0.34 -11.20 -4.97
CA GLU A 149 0.49 -12.66 -5.03
C GLU A 149 0.87 -13.07 -6.46
N TYR A 150 1.98 -13.78 -6.63
CA TYR A 150 2.23 -14.50 -7.89
C TYR A 150 1.15 -15.54 -8.07
N ASP A 151 0.57 -15.63 -9.26
CA ASP A 151 -0.46 -16.64 -9.53
C ASP A 151 0.05 -18.05 -9.25
N GLN A 152 -0.83 -18.89 -8.75
CA GLN A 152 -0.48 -20.26 -8.41
C GLN A 152 0.04 -21.05 -9.62
N ALA A 153 -0.48 -20.77 -10.84
CA ALA A 153 0.00 -21.41 -12.05
C ALA A 153 1.46 -21.03 -12.35
N LEU A 154 1.86 -19.77 -12.17
CA LEU A 154 3.27 -19.36 -12.30
C LEU A 154 4.16 -20.11 -11.30
N ILE A 155 3.77 -20.13 -10.02
CA ILE A 155 4.54 -20.82 -8.97
C ILE A 155 4.68 -22.31 -9.28
N GLN A 156 3.60 -22.96 -9.75
CA GLN A 156 3.62 -24.38 -10.11
C GLN A 156 4.56 -24.63 -11.29
N GLN A 157 4.48 -23.82 -12.35
CA GLN A 157 5.37 -23.97 -13.52
C GLN A 157 6.84 -23.74 -13.16
N LEU A 158 7.15 -22.76 -12.31
CA LEU A 158 8.51 -22.55 -11.82
C LEU A 158 9.00 -23.74 -10.97
N TYR A 159 8.12 -24.30 -10.14
CA TYR A 159 8.42 -25.47 -9.32
C TYR A 159 8.70 -26.71 -10.18
N ASP A 160 7.90 -26.97 -11.20
CA ASP A 160 8.03 -28.14 -12.09
C ASP A 160 9.34 -28.10 -12.91
N GLU A 161 9.88 -26.92 -13.16
CA GLU A 161 11.07 -26.69 -13.97
C GLU A 161 12.38 -26.67 -13.17
N GLN A 162 12.33 -26.74 -11.86
CA GLN A 162 13.50 -26.77 -10.98
C GLN A 162 13.66 -28.16 -10.34
N SER A 163 14.86 -28.47 -9.84
CA SER A 163 15.22 -29.77 -9.23
C SER A 163 15.81 -29.65 -7.81
N GLU A 164 15.96 -28.43 -7.29
CA GLU A 164 16.65 -28.20 -6.02
C GLU A 164 15.73 -28.40 -4.80
N VAL A 165 14.42 -28.20 -4.96
CA VAL A 165 13.42 -28.24 -3.87
C VAL A 165 12.33 -29.24 -4.23
N THR A 166 12.07 -30.21 -3.35
CA THR A 166 11.13 -31.31 -3.59
C THR A 166 9.73 -31.08 -3.04
N ASP A 167 9.53 -30.00 -2.27
CA ASP A 167 8.24 -29.61 -1.71
C ASP A 167 7.80 -28.25 -2.25
N CYS A 168 6.64 -28.19 -2.91
CA CYS A 168 6.12 -26.99 -3.58
C CYS A 168 5.86 -25.85 -2.60
N LYS A 169 5.42 -26.12 -1.38
CA LYS A 169 5.20 -25.12 -0.35
C LYS A 169 6.52 -24.50 0.13
N GLN A 170 7.55 -25.32 0.31
CA GLN A 170 8.90 -24.82 0.63
C GLN A 170 9.46 -23.99 -0.53
N PHE A 171 9.23 -24.42 -1.76
CA PHE A 171 9.61 -23.67 -2.95
C PHE A 171 8.93 -22.28 -2.98
N LYS A 172 7.60 -22.23 -2.82
CA LYS A 172 6.83 -20.98 -2.75
C LYS A 172 7.35 -20.06 -1.63
N THR A 173 7.65 -20.63 -0.45
CA THR A 173 8.24 -19.88 0.67
C THR A 173 9.59 -19.26 0.29
N LYS A 174 10.48 -20.03 -0.36
CA LYS A 174 11.79 -19.52 -0.85
C LYS A 174 11.63 -18.40 -1.86
N VAL A 175 10.66 -18.51 -2.79
CA VAL A 175 10.32 -17.45 -3.76
C VAL A 175 9.98 -16.16 -3.02
N TYR A 176 9.04 -16.18 -2.08
CA TYR A 176 8.61 -14.98 -1.37
C TYR A 176 9.66 -14.42 -0.42
N MET A 177 10.46 -15.26 0.23
CA MET A 177 11.56 -14.80 1.08
C MET A 177 12.63 -14.07 0.24
N LYS A 178 13.01 -14.60 -0.95
CA LYS A 178 13.90 -13.91 -1.89
C LYS A 178 13.32 -12.57 -2.32
N VAL A 179 12.05 -12.54 -2.73
CA VAL A 179 11.37 -11.32 -3.18
C VAL A 179 11.30 -10.29 -2.05
N ALA A 180 11.00 -10.70 -0.82
CA ALA A 180 10.97 -9.81 0.34
C ALA A 180 12.34 -9.18 0.63
N ARG A 181 13.43 -9.97 0.61
CA ARG A 181 14.80 -9.46 0.77
C ARG A 181 15.19 -8.49 -0.34
N ASN A 182 14.92 -8.85 -1.59
CA ASN A 182 15.19 -7.98 -2.73
C ASN A 182 14.33 -6.70 -2.69
N PHE A 183 13.07 -6.80 -2.23
CA PHE A 183 12.25 -5.61 -1.99
C PHE A 183 12.89 -4.70 -0.94
N LEU A 184 13.26 -5.23 0.21
CA LEU A 184 13.93 -4.47 1.28
C LEU A 184 15.22 -3.82 0.78
N ARG A 185 15.98 -4.51 -0.06
CA ARG A 185 17.23 -3.99 -0.65
C ARG A 185 17.01 -2.85 -1.65
N TYR A 186 15.96 -2.94 -2.48
CA TYR A 186 15.74 -2.01 -3.58
C TYR A 186 14.56 -1.04 -3.34
N ARG A 187 13.88 -1.08 -2.19
CA ARG A 187 12.74 -0.22 -1.89
C ARG A 187 13.06 1.27 -1.91
N TRP A 188 14.34 1.64 -1.81
CA TRP A 188 14.78 3.02 -1.97
C TRP A 188 14.34 3.62 -3.31
N LEU A 189 14.25 2.80 -4.38
CA LEU A 189 13.76 3.24 -5.68
C LEU A 189 12.26 3.58 -5.63
N ILE A 190 11.47 2.80 -4.90
CA ILE A 190 10.04 3.07 -4.66
C ILE A 190 9.88 4.36 -3.86
N THR A 191 10.66 4.56 -2.81
CA THR A 191 10.67 5.80 -2.03
C THR A 191 11.12 7.00 -2.87
N TYR A 192 12.08 6.83 -3.76
CA TYR A 192 12.52 7.90 -4.68
C TYR A 192 11.40 8.32 -5.66
N LEU A 193 10.75 7.36 -6.30
CA LEU A 193 9.75 7.63 -7.35
C LEU A 193 8.40 8.08 -6.77
N PHE A 194 7.97 7.46 -5.68
CA PHE A 194 6.62 7.55 -5.14
C PHE A 194 6.53 8.12 -3.73
N GLY A 195 7.65 8.51 -3.11
CA GLY A 195 7.63 9.28 -1.88
C GLY A 195 6.87 10.60 -2.11
N ALA A 196 5.95 10.93 -1.20
CA ALA A 196 5.02 12.04 -1.35
C ALA A 196 4.65 12.67 0.02
N SER A 197 5.63 12.79 0.90
CA SER A 197 5.45 13.42 2.20
C SER A 197 6.64 14.37 2.52
N PRO A 198 6.82 15.44 1.68
CA PRO A 198 8.01 16.28 1.77
C PRO A 198 8.04 17.19 2.99
N VAL A 199 6.91 17.58 3.49
CA VAL A 199 6.71 18.42 4.67
C VAL A 199 5.46 17.97 5.43
N SER A 200 5.29 18.45 6.65
CA SER A 200 4.08 18.23 7.45
C SER A 200 3.54 19.55 7.99
N GLU A 201 2.30 19.55 8.44
CA GLU A 201 1.75 20.64 9.21
C GLU A 201 2.44 20.73 10.59
N ASP A 202 2.52 21.93 11.15
CA ASP A 202 3.20 22.23 12.42
C ASP A 202 2.75 21.34 13.59
N GLY A 203 1.51 20.88 13.54
CA GLY A 203 0.92 20.01 14.55
C GLY A 203 1.57 18.64 14.65
N TYR A 204 2.15 18.10 13.57
CA TYR A 204 2.65 16.73 13.55
C TYR A 204 3.86 16.53 14.46
N PHE A 205 4.86 17.41 14.36
CA PHE A 205 6.10 17.33 15.16
C PHE A 205 6.04 18.01 16.53
N ARG A 206 4.94 18.62 16.89
CA ARG A 206 4.82 19.47 18.12
C ARG A 206 5.31 18.82 19.41
N VAL A 207 5.18 17.49 19.52
CA VAL A 207 5.56 16.74 20.72
C VAL A 207 6.88 15.96 20.57
N TYR A 208 7.59 16.17 19.48
CA TYR A 208 8.86 15.50 19.19
C TYR A 208 9.99 16.52 19.19
N ASP A 209 11.14 16.13 19.76
CA ASP A 209 12.31 16.98 19.85
C ASP A 209 13.07 17.12 18.53
N ASP A 210 12.81 16.20 17.57
CA ASP A 210 13.50 16.12 16.29
C ASP A 210 12.51 16.15 15.11
N GLN A 211 12.83 16.99 14.12
CA GLN A 211 12.07 17.16 12.88
C GLN A 211 13.00 17.55 11.73
N PRO A 212 12.63 17.26 10.47
CA PRO A 212 13.38 17.74 9.32
C PRO A 212 13.48 19.28 9.33
N GLN A 213 14.68 19.81 9.11
CA GLN A 213 14.90 21.26 9.00
C GLN A 213 14.65 21.76 7.58
N GLU A 214 14.75 20.88 6.59
CA GLU A 214 14.52 21.13 5.19
C GLU A 214 13.52 20.09 4.65
N PRO A 215 12.83 20.37 3.54
CA PRO A 215 11.97 19.38 2.90
C PRO A 215 12.71 18.11 2.50
N ILE A 216 12.09 16.97 2.74
CA ILE A 216 12.65 15.66 2.41
C ILE A 216 11.72 14.90 1.47
N ARG A 217 12.15 13.80 0.81
CA ARG A 217 11.28 13.08 -0.13
C ARG A 217 10.10 12.41 0.53
N SER A 218 10.34 11.80 1.70
CA SER A 218 9.26 11.10 2.40
C SER A 218 9.52 11.07 3.91
N ILE A 219 8.81 11.91 4.64
CA ILE A 219 8.75 11.85 6.11
C ILE A 219 8.27 10.47 6.54
N ARG A 220 7.21 9.95 5.89
CA ARG A 220 6.60 8.67 6.24
C ARG A 220 7.58 7.49 6.13
N ASN A 221 8.46 7.48 5.14
CA ASN A 221 9.41 6.39 4.89
C ASN A 221 10.81 6.63 5.51
N SER A 222 10.98 7.68 6.30
CA SER A 222 12.21 8.03 7.01
C SER A 222 12.12 7.69 8.50
N THR A 223 13.23 7.96 9.22
CA THR A 223 13.26 7.86 10.69
C THR A 223 12.29 8.80 11.40
N TYR A 224 11.79 9.84 10.73
CA TYR A 224 10.76 10.75 11.26
C TYR A 224 9.35 10.19 11.23
N GLY A 225 9.10 9.15 10.42
CA GLY A 225 7.81 8.46 10.32
C GLY A 225 7.56 7.47 11.47
N TYR A 226 6.50 6.67 11.32
CA TYR A 226 6.21 5.57 12.24
C TYR A 226 7.15 4.40 11.99
N ARG A 227 7.81 3.91 13.03
CA ARG A 227 8.67 2.72 13.01
C ARG A 227 8.79 2.11 14.41
N ASN A 228 9.15 0.83 14.48
CA ASN A 228 9.55 0.23 15.74
C ASN A 228 10.85 0.83 16.27
N HIS A 229 11.13 0.63 17.55
CA HIS A 229 12.38 1.03 18.18
C HIS A 229 13.60 0.32 17.56
N ASP A 230 14.77 0.93 17.63
CA ASP A 230 16.02 0.45 16.98
C ASP A 230 16.49 -0.94 17.44
N ASN A 231 16.05 -1.39 18.62
CA ASN A 231 16.34 -2.70 19.18
C ASN A 231 15.43 -3.82 18.63
N VAL A 232 14.38 -3.51 17.92
CA VAL A 232 13.52 -4.48 17.21
C VAL A 232 14.20 -4.83 15.88
N LYS A 233 14.83 -6.01 15.82
CA LYS A 233 15.57 -6.49 14.65
C LYS A 233 15.12 -7.90 14.30
N VAL A 234 14.68 -8.08 13.07
CA VAL A 234 14.16 -9.35 12.55
C VAL A 234 14.90 -9.71 11.28
N SER A 235 15.43 -10.92 11.22
CA SER A 235 16.14 -11.46 10.07
C SER A 235 15.17 -11.95 8.99
N TYR A 236 15.53 -11.71 7.74
CA TYR A 236 14.83 -12.25 6.56
C TYR A 236 15.60 -13.41 5.91
N ALA A 237 16.57 -14.03 6.61
CA ALA A 237 17.36 -15.13 6.07
C ALA A 237 16.51 -16.36 5.74
N SER A 238 15.54 -16.70 6.60
CA SER A 238 14.54 -17.74 6.35
C SER A 238 13.23 -17.41 7.06
N LEU A 239 12.14 -18.09 6.69
CA LEU A 239 10.84 -17.92 7.37
C LEU A 239 10.92 -18.33 8.84
N GLU A 240 11.62 -19.42 9.14
CA GLU A 240 11.82 -19.91 10.49
C GLU A 240 12.50 -18.84 11.34
N ARG A 241 13.63 -18.29 10.85
CA ARG A 241 14.37 -17.26 11.57
C ARG A 241 13.56 -15.99 11.76
N TYR A 242 12.81 -15.57 10.73
CA TYR A 242 11.90 -14.43 10.79
C TYR A 242 10.87 -14.58 11.93
N LEU A 243 10.22 -15.73 12.03
CA LEU A 243 9.23 -16.02 13.05
C LEU A 243 9.85 -16.14 14.46
N GLU A 244 10.99 -16.82 14.58
CA GLU A 244 11.73 -16.95 15.84
C GLU A 244 12.15 -15.58 16.40
N ASP A 245 12.65 -14.68 15.53
CA ASP A 245 13.05 -13.35 15.98
C ASP A 245 11.85 -12.54 16.47
N ILE A 246 10.71 -12.54 15.75
CA ILE A 246 9.50 -11.84 16.19
C ILE A 246 8.98 -12.41 17.50
N HIS A 247 8.89 -13.74 17.61
CA HIS A 247 8.45 -14.39 18.84
C HIS A 247 9.35 -14.01 20.04
N ARG A 248 10.66 -14.05 19.85
CA ARG A 248 11.64 -13.62 20.87
C ARG A 248 11.47 -12.14 21.25
N MET A 249 11.15 -11.24 20.28
CA MET A 249 10.89 -9.84 20.59
C MET A 249 9.65 -9.67 21.47
N VAL A 250 8.59 -10.46 21.22
CA VAL A 250 7.38 -10.46 22.06
C VAL A 250 7.68 -11.04 23.46
N GLU A 251 8.38 -12.18 23.55
CA GLU A 251 8.76 -12.79 24.83
C GLU A 251 9.63 -11.86 25.72
N ASN A 252 10.51 -11.07 25.09
CA ASN A 252 11.37 -10.11 25.79
C ASN A 252 10.68 -8.75 26.05
N GLY A 253 9.42 -8.58 25.67
CA GLY A 253 8.65 -7.35 25.87
C GLY A 253 9.12 -6.16 25.00
N LEU A 254 9.85 -6.42 23.91
CA LEU A 254 10.23 -5.41 22.92
C LEU A 254 9.09 -5.14 21.94
N LEU A 255 8.18 -6.07 21.79
CA LEU A 255 6.90 -5.93 21.10
C LEU A 255 5.81 -6.43 22.06
N SER A 256 4.63 -5.82 22.04
CA SER A 256 3.47 -6.28 22.82
C SER A 256 2.83 -7.53 22.21
N GLU A 257 2.87 -7.63 20.90
CA GLU A 257 2.34 -8.76 20.12
C GLU A 257 2.98 -8.79 18.71
N GLU A 258 2.89 -9.92 18.02
CA GLU A 258 3.53 -10.13 16.71
C GLU A 258 3.12 -9.10 15.65
N LYS A 259 1.86 -8.63 15.65
CA LYS A 259 1.36 -7.66 14.67
C LYS A 259 1.93 -6.25 14.84
N GLU A 260 2.54 -5.95 16.00
CA GLU A 260 3.23 -4.69 16.27
C GLU A 260 4.52 -4.55 15.43
N PHE A 261 5.09 -5.68 15.00
CA PHE A 261 6.25 -5.62 14.13
C PHE A 261 5.91 -4.87 12.83
N TYR A 262 6.46 -3.67 12.71
CA TYR A 262 6.31 -2.82 11.54
C TYR A 262 7.49 -3.00 10.60
N ALA A 263 7.21 -3.42 9.38
CA ALA A 263 8.19 -3.57 8.32
C ALA A 263 7.64 -3.03 6.99
N PRO A 264 8.52 -2.53 6.08
CA PRO A 264 8.11 -2.08 4.75
C PRO A 264 7.52 -3.17 3.87
N VAL A 265 7.80 -4.44 4.20
CA VAL A 265 7.18 -5.61 3.59
C VAL A 265 6.71 -6.58 4.68
N ARG A 266 5.48 -7.06 4.57
CA ARG A 266 4.91 -8.05 5.48
C ARG A 266 4.60 -9.33 4.72
N LEU A 267 4.96 -10.47 5.33
CA LEU A 267 4.67 -11.81 4.83
C LEU A 267 3.26 -12.23 5.26
N ARG A 268 2.44 -12.68 4.34
CA ARG A 268 1.04 -13.05 4.58
C ARG A 268 0.76 -14.47 4.11
N GLY A 269 0.00 -15.26 4.87
CA GLY A 269 -0.32 -16.65 4.50
C GLY A 269 -1.51 -17.25 5.24
N GLY A 270 -1.85 -16.74 6.40
CA GLY A 270 -2.99 -17.12 7.24
C GLY A 270 -3.64 -15.90 7.88
N LYS A 271 -4.50 -16.12 8.87
CA LYS A 271 -5.11 -15.04 9.65
C LYS A 271 -4.10 -14.35 10.58
N GLN A 272 -3.17 -15.14 11.12
CA GLN A 272 -2.13 -14.69 12.04
C GLN A 272 -0.75 -15.09 11.52
N MET A 273 0.30 -14.45 12.00
CA MET A 273 1.68 -14.76 11.64
C MET A 273 2.08 -16.18 12.05
N SER A 274 1.58 -16.62 13.19
CA SER A 274 1.74 -18.00 13.69
C SER A 274 1.15 -19.08 12.78
N ASP A 275 0.33 -18.74 11.79
CA ASP A 275 -0.17 -19.69 10.80
C ASP A 275 0.86 -19.98 9.70
N LEU A 276 1.81 -19.08 9.43
CA LEU A 276 2.78 -19.17 8.33
C LEU A 276 3.55 -20.49 8.26
N PRO A 277 3.98 -21.15 9.37
CA PRO A 277 4.62 -22.46 9.29
C PRO A 277 3.75 -23.53 8.64
N LYS A 278 2.42 -23.44 8.86
CA LYS A 278 1.44 -24.41 8.32
C LYS A 278 0.98 -24.06 6.92
N THR A 279 0.66 -22.78 6.68
CA THR A 279 0.09 -22.30 5.41
C THR A 279 1.15 -21.99 4.36
N GLY A 280 2.38 -21.66 4.77
CA GLY A 280 3.37 -21.01 3.93
C GLY A 280 3.01 -19.55 3.62
N ILE A 281 3.91 -18.84 2.96
CA ILE A 281 3.65 -17.49 2.50
C ILE A 281 2.76 -17.56 1.26
N ARG A 282 1.62 -16.87 1.30
CA ARG A 282 0.69 -16.79 0.18
C ARG A 282 0.94 -15.58 -0.68
N TYR A 283 1.09 -14.41 -0.07
CA TYR A 283 1.35 -13.13 -0.72
C TYR A 283 2.21 -12.24 0.17
N ILE A 284 2.67 -11.13 -0.37
CA ILE A 284 3.37 -10.09 0.37
C ILE A 284 2.62 -8.76 0.28
N GLU A 285 2.74 -7.98 1.33
CA GLU A 285 2.14 -6.66 1.48
C GLU A 285 3.27 -5.63 1.52
N LEU A 286 3.33 -4.77 0.50
CA LEU A 286 4.26 -3.65 0.44
C LEU A 286 3.62 -2.45 1.14
N ARG A 287 4.32 -1.81 2.08
CA ARG A 287 3.76 -0.81 2.99
C ARG A 287 4.39 0.57 2.87
N ASN A 288 5.30 0.76 1.94
CA ASN A 288 6.08 2.00 1.82
C ASN A 288 5.58 2.98 0.75
N LEU A 289 4.35 2.82 0.24
CA LEU A 289 3.78 3.76 -0.73
C LEU A 289 3.10 4.93 -0.02
N ASP A 290 3.51 6.14 -0.37
CA ASP A 290 2.83 7.36 0.03
C ASP A 290 1.61 7.63 -0.87
N LEU A 291 0.68 8.46 -0.40
CA LEU A 291 -0.46 8.90 -1.22
C LEU A 291 0.02 9.92 -2.26
N ASN A 292 -0.22 9.63 -3.52
CA ASN A 292 0.01 10.57 -4.60
C ASN A 292 -1.18 11.56 -4.69
N PRO A 293 -1.03 12.83 -4.28
CA PRO A 293 -2.13 13.80 -4.28
C PRO A 293 -2.62 14.18 -5.68
N PHE A 294 -1.84 13.93 -6.71
CA PHE A 294 -2.20 14.21 -8.11
C PHE A 294 -3.12 13.15 -8.71
N SER A 295 -3.50 12.16 -7.92
CA SER A 295 -4.47 11.14 -8.29
C SER A 295 -5.59 11.08 -7.25
N ARG A 296 -6.85 11.08 -7.73
CA ARG A 296 -8.04 10.91 -6.91
C ARG A 296 -8.00 9.63 -6.05
N LEU A 297 -7.32 8.61 -6.56
CA LEU A 297 -7.14 7.31 -5.89
C LEU A 297 -5.89 7.26 -5.01
N GLY A 298 -5.04 8.30 -4.99
CA GLY A 298 -3.76 8.29 -4.28
C GLY A 298 -2.68 7.43 -4.95
N ILE A 299 -3.01 6.77 -6.06
CA ILE A 299 -2.13 5.95 -6.89
C ILE A 299 -2.62 6.04 -8.34
N VAL A 300 -1.73 5.89 -9.32
CA VAL A 300 -2.08 5.85 -10.75
C VAL A 300 -1.82 4.45 -11.32
N GLU A 301 -2.49 4.11 -12.43
CA GLU A 301 -2.36 2.80 -13.08
C GLU A 301 -0.90 2.49 -13.46
N ASP A 302 -0.17 3.47 -14.01
CA ASP A 302 1.25 3.30 -14.33
C ASP A 302 2.10 2.90 -13.12
N THR A 303 1.76 3.38 -11.91
CA THR A 303 2.45 2.97 -10.66
C THR A 303 2.16 1.51 -10.34
N VAL A 304 0.92 1.07 -10.49
CA VAL A 304 0.53 -0.34 -10.27
C VAL A 304 1.23 -1.26 -11.28
N ASP A 305 1.24 -0.88 -12.54
CA ASP A 305 1.95 -1.60 -13.60
C ASP A 305 3.47 -1.66 -13.31
N PHE A 306 4.07 -0.52 -12.92
CA PHE A 306 5.49 -0.49 -12.54
C PHE A 306 5.79 -1.42 -11.36
N LEU A 307 4.97 -1.39 -10.30
CA LEU A 307 5.13 -2.27 -9.15
C LEU A 307 5.04 -3.74 -9.57
N HIS A 308 4.12 -4.10 -10.46
CA HIS A 308 4.04 -5.46 -10.99
C HIS A 308 5.33 -5.90 -11.70
N TYR A 309 5.86 -5.06 -12.62
CA TYR A 309 7.14 -5.35 -13.29
C TYR A 309 8.32 -5.35 -12.32
N PHE A 310 8.28 -4.49 -11.31
CA PHE A 310 9.28 -4.48 -10.26
C PHE A 310 9.25 -5.77 -9.43
N MET A 311 8.06 -6.29 -9.09
CA MET A 311 7.93 -7.59 -8.42
C MET A 311 8.53 -8.75 -9.25
N LEU A 312 8.32 -8.74 -10.58
CA LEU A 312 8.98 -9.70 -11.47
C LEU A 312 10.50 -9.54 -11.46
N TYR A 313 10.99 -8.31 -11.46
CA TYR A 313 12.41 -8.01 -11.37
C TYR A 313 13.03 -8.49 -10.05
N LEU A 314 12.34 -8.34 -8.92
CA LEU A 314 12.81 -8.83 -7.62
C LEU A 314 12.96 -10.35 -7.58
N LEU A 315 12.14 -11.09 -8.34
CA LEU A 315 12.31 -12.52 -8.51
C LEU A 315 13.46 -12.85 -9.48
N TRP A 316 13.60 -12.07 -10.56
CA TRP A 316 14.59 -12.23 -11.62
C TRP A 316 16.03 -11.95 -11.17
N THR A 317 16.24 -10.89 -10.37
CA THR A 317 17.58 -10.45 -9.95
C THR A 317 18.15 -11.30 -8.83
N ASP A 318 19.48 -11.49 -8.80
CA ASP A 318 20.15 -12.28 -7.78
C ASP A 318 20.59 -11.40 -6.60
N GLU A 319 20.61 -12.01 -5.41
CA GLU A 319 21.20 -11.45 -4.20
C GLU A 319 22.73 -11.53 -4.31
N LYS A 320 23.44 -10.49 -3.85
CA LYS A 320 24.91 -10.40 -3.99
C LYS A 320 25.64 -10.49 -2.65
N GLU A 321 24.88 -10.49 -1.55
CA GLU A 321 25.39 -10.50 -0.18
C GLU A 321 24.58 -11.48 0.67
N GLU A 322 25.05 -11.80 1.87
CA GLU A 322 24.26 -12.54 2.86
C GLU A 322 22.97 -11.77 3.20
N ALA A 323 21.92 -12.51 3.53
CA ALA A 323 20.56 -11.99 3.64
C ALA A 323 20.43 -10.74 4.53
N ASP A 324 21.04 -10.77 5.72
CA ASP A 324 20.90 -9.67 6.68
C ASP A 324 21.71 -8.43 6.27
N GLU A 325 22.90 -8.60 5.68
CA GLU A 325 23.68 -7.48 5.13
C GLU A 325 23.00 -6.90 3.87
N TRP A 326 22.39 -7.75 3.06
CA TRP A 326 21.60 -7.34 1.89
C TRP A 326 20.44 -6.41 2.27
N VAL A 327 19.68 -6.80 3.30
CA VAL A 327 18.56 -6.01 3.83
C VAL A 327 19.06 -4.72 4.47
N LYS A 328 20.09 -4.79 5.30
CA LYS A 328 20.69 -3.63 5.98
C LYS A 328 21.23 -2.58 5.01
N THR A 329 21.86 -3.01 3.92
CA THR A 329 22.29 -2.09 2.84
C THR A 329 21.09 -1.37 2.25
N GLY A 330 19.95 -2.08 2.04
CA GLY A 330 18.71 -1.48 1.57
C GLY A 330 18.10 -0.48 2.56
N ASP A 331 18.18 -0.76 3.87
CA ASP A 331 17.71 0.16 4.91
C ASP A 331 18.48 1.49 4.88
N ILE A 332 19.82 1.41 4.79
CA ILE A 332 20.70 2.59 4.68
C ILE A 332 20.37 3.40 3.43
N PHE A 333 20.18 2.74 2.29
CA PHE A 333 19.89 3.42 1.02
C PHE A 333 18.49 4.05 1.03
N ASN A 334 17.51 3.37 1.60
CA ASN A 334 16.17 3.93 1.73
C ASN A 334 16.17 5.19 2.60
N GLU A 335 16.86 5.16 3.75
CA GLU A 335 16.96 6.31 4.64
C GLU A 335 17.65 7.49 3.94
N GLN A 336 18.77 7.27 3.25
CA GLN A 336 19.45 8.32 2.49
C GLN A 336 18.55 8.95 1.43
N VAL A 337 17.73 8.15 0.75
CA VAL A 337 16.81 8.64 -0.27
C VAL A 337 15.61 9.35 0.35
N ALA A 338 15.03 8.80 1.40
CA ALA A 338 13.87 9.38 2.08
C ALA A 338 14.20 10.76 2.67
N LEU A 339 15.39 10.92 3.27
CA LEU A 339 15.90 12.18 3.86
C LEU A 339 16.41 13.17 2.82
N GLY A 340 16.64 12.76 1.58
CA GLY A 340 17.12 13.65 0.52
C GLY A 340 16.08 14.70 0.13
N HIS A 341 16.54 15.90 -0.26
CA HIS A 341 15.67 16.97 -0.72
C HIS A 341 14.91 16.58 -2.01
N PRO A 342 13.60 16.93 -2.17
CA PRO A 342 12.77 16.51 -3.32
C PRO A 342 13.32 16.90 -4.70
N HIS A 343 14.01 18.04 -4.82
CA HIS A 343 14.58 18.52 -6.08
C HIS A 343 16.05 18.13 -6.30
N GLU A 344 16.69 17.46 -5.35
CA GLU A 344 18.08 17.04 -5.50
C GLU A 344 18.19 15.64 -6.11
N THR A 345 19.27 15.44 -6.85
CA THR A 345 19.63 14.11 -7.34
C THR A 345 20.14 13.23 -6.18
N ILE A 346 20.03 11.92 -6.35
CA ILE A 346 20.49 10.93 -5.36
C ILE A 346 21.90 10.39 -5.70
N LYS A 347 22.64 9.95 -4.69
CA LYS A 347 23.95 9.30 -4.90
C LYS A 347 23.83 7.92 -5.56
N LEU A 348 22.63 7.35 -5.62
CA LEU A 348 22.35 6.01 -6.14
C LEU A 348 21.99 5.98 -7.63
N ILE A 349 22.28 7.04 -8.40
CA ILE A 349 21.95 7.12 -9.84
C ILE A 349 22.52 5.91 -10.62
N ALA A 350 23.78 5.56 -10.40
CA ALA A 350 24.41 4.43 -11.10
C ALA A 350 23.74 3.07 -10.77
N GLU A 351 23.28 2.90 -9.52
CA GLU A 351 22.52 1.69 -9.16
C GLU A 351 21.12 1.73 -9.78
N GLY A 352 20.47 2.88 -9.79
CA GLY A 352 19.18 3.08 -10.46
C GLY A 352 19.26 2.76 -11.95
N ASP A 353 20.29 3.25 -12.63
CA ASP A 353 20.54 2.95 -14.05
C ASP A 353 20.66 1.45 -14.28
N ARG A 354 21.41 0.73 -13.42
CA ARG A 354 21.53 -0.71 -13.49
C ARG A 354 20.18 -1.40 -13.32
N ILE A 355 19.41 -1.02 -12.30
CA ILE A 355 18.08 -1.60 -12.03
C ILE A 355 17.14 -1.40 -13.23
N PHE A 356 17.03 -0.19 -13.74
CA PHE A 356 16.18 0.10 -14.90
C PHE A 356 16.63 -0.63 -16.16
N SER A 357 17.95 -0.70 -16.43
CA SER A 357 18.49 -1.46 -17.55
C SER A 357 18.16 -2.95 -17.42
N GLU A 358 18.39 -3.55 -16.24
CA GLU A 358 18.08 -4.95 -15.98
C GLU A 358 16.56 -5.25 -16.06
N MET A 359 15.70 -4.31 -15.65
CA MET A 359 14.25 -4.43 -15.82
C MET A 359 13.86 -4.40 -17.30
N ILE A 360 14.42 -3.51 -18.09
CA ILE A 360 14.18 -3.44 -19.55
C ILE A 360 14.65 -4.73 -20.22
N ASP A 361 15.84 -5.23 -19.90
CA ASP A 361 16.38 -6.47 -20.43
C ASP A 361 15.49 -7.68 -20.06
N MET A 362 15.01 -7.75 -18.82
CA MET A 362 14.04 -8.75 -18.36
C MET A 362 12.75 -8.70 -19.19
N LEU A 363 12.18 -7.50 -19.37
CA LEU A 363 10.94 -7.32 -20.13
C LEU A 363 11.12 -7.72 -21.60
N ASP A 364 12.28 -7.44 -22.20
CA ASP A 364 12.64 -7.89 -23.55
C ASP A 364 12.76 -9.41 -23.62
N ALA A 365 13.49 -10.03 -22.70
CA ALA A 365 13.67 -11.47 -22.63
C ALA A 365 12.33 -12.20 -22.46
N LEU A 366 11.40 -11.63 -21.72
CA LEU A 366 10.06 -12.17 -21.48
C LEU A 366 9.04 -11.76 -22.58
N GLY A 367 9.39 -10.82 -23.48
CA GLY A 367 8.52 -10.33 -24.56
C GLY A 367 7.39 -9.41 -24.11
N ILE A 368 7.57 -8.70 -22.99
CA ILE A 368 6.58 -7.82 -22.38
C ILE A 368 6.78 -6.39 -22.90
N ARG A 369 6.17 -6.05 -24.04
CA ARG A 369 6.39 -4.76 -24.72
C ARG A 369 5.82 -3.57 -23.95
N LYS A 370 4.55 -3.65 -23.47
CA LYS A 370 3.90 -2.57 -22.71
C LYS A 370 4.71 -2.16 -21.47
N GLY A 371 5.35 -3.12 -20.79
CA GLY A 371 6.15 -2.87 -19.62
C GLY A 371 7.33 -1.94 -19.85
N LYS A 372 7.93 -1.96 -21.05
CA LYS A 372 9.06 -1.08 -21.41
C LYS A 372 8.66 0.40 -21.45
N GLU A 373 7.44 0.71 -21.88
CA GLU A 373 6.93 2.09 -21.92
C GLU A 373 6.77 2.63 -20.49
N VAL A 374 6.15 1.84 -19.61
CA VAL A 374 5.94 2.20 -18.21
C VAL A 374 7.27 2.34 -17.47
N VAL A 375 8.16 1.36 -17.59
CA VAL A 375 9.49 1.39 -16.96
C VAL A 375 10.32 2.55 -17.50
N GLY A 376 10.28 2.80 -18.81
CA GLY A 376 10.98 3.92 -19.46
C GLY A 376 10.53 5.29 -18.96
N LYS A 377 9.23 5.48 -18.71
CA LYS A 377 8.68 6.70 -18.12
C LYS A 377 9.29 7.00 -16.74
N TYR A 378 9.35 5.99 -15.86
CA TYR A 378 9.92 6.17 -14.53
C TYR A 378 11.46 6.25 -14.56
N TYR A 379 12.11 5.61 -15.53
CA TYR A 379 13.55 5.76 -15.74
C TYR A 379 13.97 7.21 -16.01
N GLN A 380 13.15 7.95 -16.75
CA GLN A 380 13.41 9.37 -16.99
C GLN A 380 13.40 10.20 -15.69
N GLN A 381 12.53 9.85 -14.73
CA GLN A 381 12.45 10.53 -13.45
C GLN A 381 13.70 10.34 -12.59
N LEU A 382 14.47 9.26 -12.81
CA LEU A 382 15.69 9.00 -12.04
C LEU A 382 16.68 10.17 -12.09
N ARG A 383 16.73 10.89 -13.21
CA ARG A 383 17.60 12.07 -13.42
C ARG A 383 16.88 13.39 -13.30
N ASN A 384 15.56 13.36 -13.22
CA ASN A 384 14.71 14.53 -13.13
C ASN A 384 13.89 14.46 -11.82
N PRO A 385 14.48 14.72 -10.66
CA PRO A 385 13.81 14.58 -9.37
C PRO A 385 12.56 15.44 -9.26
N GLN A 386 12.50 16.56 -9.98
CA GLN A 386 11.33 17.45 -10.04
C GLN A 386 10.08 16.77 -10.64
N ASP A 387 10.27 15.72 -11.46
CA ASP A 387 9.19 14.96 -12.07
C ASP A 387 8.64 13.85 -11.17
N THR A 388 9.33 13.54 -10.06
CA THR A 388 8.83 12.60 -9.02
C THR A 388 7.63 13.19 -8.28
N VAL A 389 6.90 12.36 -7.54
CA VAL A 389 5.72 12.86 -6.81
C VAL A 389 6.12 13.92 -5.79
N SER A 390 7.15 13.66 -4.96
CA SER A 390 7.64 14.64 -3.97
C SER A 390 8.20 15.90 -4.62
N GLY A 391 8.87 15.78 -5.78
CA GLY A 391 9.40 16.93 -6.54
C GLY A 391 8.28 17.85 -7.02
N LYS A 392 7.23 17.29 -7.62
CA LYS A 392 6.03 18.05 -8.03
C LYS A 392 5.30 18.68 -6.84
N MET A 393 5.15 17.95 -5.75
CA MET A 393 4.56 18.49 -4.52
C MET A 393 5.36 19.70 -4.02
N TRP A 394 6.67 19.56 -3.93
CA TRP A 394 7.52 20.62 -3.43
C TRP A 394 7.47 21.87 -4.31
N THR A 395 7.43 21.72 -5.65
CA THR A 395 7.24 22.86 -6.58
C THR A 395 5.99 23.68 -6.23
N ILE A 396 4.89 23.01 -5.86
CA ILE A 396 3.64 23.71 -5.51
C ILE A 396 3.73 24.28 -4.08
N ILE A 397 4.26 23.52 -3.14
CA ILE A 397 4.33 23.89 -1.71
C ILE A 397 5.20 25.14 -1.48
N GLN A 398 6.29 25.33 -2.25
CA GLN A 398 7.14 26.51 -2.18
C GLN A 398 6.38 27.83 -2.40
N GLU A 399 5.40 27.82 -3.31
CA GLU A 399 4.60 28.98 -3.67
C GLU A 399 3.34 29.15 -2.81
N ASN A 400 2.93 28.06 -2.14
CA ASN A 400 1.70 27.99 -1.36
C ASN A 400 2.01 27.40 0.04
N SER A 401 1.28 26.34 0.41
CA SER A 401 1.53 25.55 1.62
C SER A 401 1.13 24.10 1.41
N ASN A 402 1.53 23.22 2.31
CA ASN A 402 1.09 21.83 2.29
C ASN A 402 -0.43 21.71 2.54
N SER A 403 -0.97 22.50 3.47
CA SER A 403 -2.42 22.58 3.72
C SER A 403 -3.18 23.05 2.48
N GLU A 404 -2.68 24.04 1.76
CA GLU A 404 -3.34 24.55 0.56
C GLU A 404 -3.35 23.50 -0.55
N LEU A 405 -2.24 22.80 -0.78
CA LEU A 405 -2.18 21.67 -1.73
C LEU A 405 -3.21 20.59 -1.35
N GLY A 406 -3.27 20.21 -0.07
CA GLY A 406 -4.26 19.25 0.43
C GLY A 406 -5.70 19.71 0.25
N ASN A 407 -5.98 20.99 0.52
CA ASN A 407 -7.30 21.59 0.36
C ASN A 407 -7.74 21.66 -1.10
N ILE A 408 -6.86 22.07 -2.01
CA ILE A 408 -7.17 22.14 -3.45
C ILE A 408 -7.59 20.77 -3.97
N PHE A 409 -6.74 19.76 -3.81
CA PHE A 409 -7.03 18.43 -4.34
C PHE A 409 -8.13 17.70 -3.57
N GLY A 410 -8.16 17.82 -2.23
CA GLY A 410 -9.19 17.21 -1.41
C GLY A 410 -10.58 17.70 -1.76
N ASN A 411 -10.76 19.03 -1.86
CA ASN A 411 -12.03 19.65 -2.24
C ASN A 411 -12.42 19.33 -3.69
N GLN A 412 -11.46 19.35 -4.61
CA GLN A 412 -11.70 18.96 -6.01
C GLN A 412 -12.24 17.53 -6.09
N TYR A 413 -11.57 16.56 -5.45
CA TYR A 413 -11.97 15.16 -5.51
C TYR A 413 -13.29 14.89 -4.80
N GLN A 414 -13.58 15.64 -3.73
CA GLN A 414 -14.85 15.54 -3.04
C GLN A 414 -15.99 16.09 -3.93
N SER A 415 -15.78 17.23 -4.58
CA SER A 415 -16.77 17.82 -5.50
C SER A 415 -17.06 16.91 -6.68
N MET A 416 -16.02 16.32 -7.29
CA MET A 416 -16.17 15.35 -8.40
C MET A 416 -17.06 14.16 -8.04
N ALA A 417 -17.03 13.70 -6.79
CA ALA A 417 -17.88 12.58 -6.35
C ALA A 417 -19.37 12.95 -6.33
N PHE A 418 -19.72 14.25 -6.17
CA PHE A 418 -21.10 14.74 -6.16
C PHE A 418 -21.61 15.23 -7.51
N GLU A 419 -20.73 15.51 -8.50
CA GLU A 419 -21.13 15.91 -9.86
C GLU A 419 -22.01 14.83 -10.52
N ARG A 420 -21.78 13.57 -10.22
CA ARG A 420 -22.50 12.42 -10.76
C ARG A 420 -22.93 11.48 -9.65
N PRO A 421 -23.89 11.87 -8.80
CA PRO A 421 -24.21 11.19 -7.54
C PRO A 421 -24.72 9.75 -7.70
N TYR A 422 -25.22 9.40 -8.88
CA TYR A 422 -25.73 8.05 -9.18
C TYR A 422 -24.75 7.17 -9.96
N GLN A 423 -23.56 7.67 -10.29
CA GLN A 423 -22.57 6.92 -11.06
C GLN A 423 -21.40 6.52 -10.17
N LEU A 424 -20.90 5.30 -10.39
CA LEU A 424 -19.64 4.82 -9.86
C LEU A 424 -18.57 4.93 -10.95
N ALA A 425 -17.54 5.75 -10.75
CA ALA A 425 -16.55 6.02 -11.78
C ALA A 425 -15.80 4.74 -12.23
N GLY A 426 -15.58 3.80 -11.33
CA GLY A 426 -14.96 2.51 -11.63
C GLY A 426 -15.83 1.55 -12.44
N PHE A 427 -17.17 1.77 -12.48
CA PHE A 427 -18.15 0.90 -13.12
C PHE A 427 -19.08 1.63 -14.10
N ARG A 428 -18.58 2.72 -14.69
CA ARG A 428 -19.37 3.57 -15.62
C ARG A 428 -19.90 2.85 -16.85
N GLU A 429 -19.31 1.71 -17.20
CA GLU A 429 -19.73 0.87 -18.34
C GLU A 429 -20.97 0.03 -18.02
N MET A 430 -21.32 -0.15 -16.74
CA MET A 430 -22.51 -0.85 -16.30
C MET A 430 -23.73 0.07 -16.36
N GLU A 431 -24.93 -0.52 -16.44
CA GLU A 431 -26.19 0.23 -16.36
C GLU A 431 -26.29 1.00 -15.04
N LEU A 432 -26.98 2.13 -15.07
CA LEU A 432 -27.11 3.00 -13.89
C LEU A 432 -27.77 2.28 -12.71
N SER A 433 -28.78 1.44 -12.98
CA SER A 433 -29.43 0.60 -11.95
C SER A 433 -28.43 -0.32 -11.25
N THR A 434 -27.54 -0.96 -12.00
CA THR A 434 -26.49 -1.82 -11.47
C THR A 434 -25.47 -1.01 -10.65
N GLN A 435 -25.10 0.19 -11.11
CA GLN A 435 -24.19 1.06 -10.36
C GLN A 435 -24.79 1.52 -9.03
N ILE A 436 -26.08 1.88 -9.00
CA ILE A 436 -26.79 2.24 -7.75
C ILE A 436 -26.82 1.05 -6.79
N PHE A 437 -27.08 -0.13 -7.33
CA PHE A 437 -27.06 -1.36 -6.54
C PHE A 437 -25.68 -1.68 -5.96
N LEU A 438 -24.61 -1.54 -6.77
CA LEU A 438 -23.23 -1.70 -6.31
C LEU A 438 -22.86 -0.66 -5.24
N PHE A 439 -23.32 0.59 -5.39
CA PHE A 439 -23.12 1.62 -4.37
C PHE A 439 -23.70 1.17 -3.02
N ASP A 440 -24.96 0.75 -3.02
CA ASP A 440 -25.63 0.27 -1.81
C ASP A 440 -24.97 -0.98 -1.21
N ALA A 441 -24.54 -1.91 -2.07
CA ALA A 441 -23.85 -3.12 -1.64
C ALA A 441 -22.50 -2.81 -0.97
N ILE A 442 -21.69 -1.93 -1.59
CA ILE A 442 -20.41 -1.48 -1.00
C ILE A 442 -20.68 -0.75 0.32
N GLN A 443 -21.64 0.19 0.36
CA GLN A 443 -21.94 0.97 1.56
C GLN A 443 -22.38 0.09 2.73
N LYS A 444 -23.15 -0.98 2.45
CA LYS A 444 -23.63 -1.93 3.46
C LYS A 444 -22.63 -3.04 3.80
N GLY A 445 -21.48 -3.08 3.14
CA GLY A 445 -20.45 -4.09 3.39
C GLY A 445 -20.80 -5.50 2.90
N LEU A 446 -21.51 -5.60 1.78
CA LEU A 446 -21.70 -6.87 1.10
C LEU A 446 -20.47 -7.21 0.25
N GLU A 447 -19.92 -8.42 0.39
CA GLU A 447 -18.85 -8.88 -0.49
C GLU A 447 -19.37 -9.07 -1.92
N ILE A 448 -18.67 -8.49 -2.90
CA ILE A 448 -19.10 -8.44 -4.30
C ILE A 448 -18.11 -9.22 -5.16
N GLU A 449 -18.65 -10.11 -5.98
CA GLU A 449 -17.92 -10.77 -7.06
C GLU A 449 -18.66 -10.52 -8.38
N ILE A 450 -17.97 -9.95 -9.37
CA ILE A 450 -18.51 -9.71 -10.71
C ILE A 450 -18.28 -10.99 -11.52
N LEU A 451 -19.35 -11.75 -11.78
CA LEU A 451 -19.27 -13.02 -12.50
C LEU A 451 -19.26 -12.83 -14.01
N ASP A 452 -20.02 -11.84 -14.51
CA ASP A 452 -20.08 -11.48 -15.92
C ASP A 452 -20.42 -9.98 -16.05
N GLU A 453 -19.52 -9.19 -16.62
CA GLU A 453 -19.73 -7.74 -16.81
C GLU A 453 -20.74 -7.44 -17.93
N GLN A 454 -20.74 -8.21 -19.02
CA GLN A 454 -21.65 -7.97 -20.15
C GLN A 454 -23.09 -8.29 -19.78
N GLU A 455 -23.28 -9.37 -19.04
CA GLU A 455 -24.58 -9.81 -18.52
C GLU A 455 -24.95 -9.12 -17.20
N GLN A 456 -24.06 -8.27 -16.67
CA GLN A 456 -24.18 -7.59 -15.35
C GLN A 456 -24.60 -8.56 -14.25
N PHE A 457 -23.91 -9.71 -14.23
CA PHE A 457 -24.19 -10.81 -13.31
C PHE A 457 -23.25 -10.71 -12.11
N LEU A 458 -23.85 -10.53 -10.94
CA LEU A 458 -23.17 -10.29 -9.68
C LEU A 458 -23.48 -11.39 -8.68
N LYS A 459 -22.51 -11.74 -7.87
CA LYS A 459 -22.67 -12.50 -6.65
C LYS A 459 -22.41 -11.60 -5.47
N LEU A 460 -23.32 -11.59 -4.52
CA LEU A 460 -23.21 -10.88 -3.26
C LEU A 460 -23.13 -11.87 -2.12
N GLN A 461 -22.30 -11.56 -1.14
CA GLN A 461 -22.18 -12.39 0.04
C GLN A 461 -22.17 -11.55 1.32
N HIS A 462 -22.92 -11.98 2.31
CA HIS A 462 -22.90 -11.45 3.66
C HIS A 462 -22.91 -12.62 4.66
N GLY A 463 -21.73 -12.93 5.21
CA GLY A 463 -21.53 -14.13 6.01
C GLY A 463 -21.78 -15.40 5.19
N GLU A 464 -22.72 -16.24 5.63
CA GLU A 464 -23.13 -17.47 4.91
C GLU A 464 -24.22 -17.23 3.86
N HIS A 465 -24.82 -16.05 3.82
CA HIS A 465 -25.89 -15.72 2.85
C HIS A 465 -25.26 -15.28 1.52
N ILE A 466 -25.67 -15.96 0.43
CA ILE A 466 -25.22 -15.67 -0.94
C ILE A 466 -26.45 -15.34 -1.79
N GLU A 467 -26.38 -14.25 -2.52
CA GLU A 467 -27.39 -13.81 -3.48
C GLU A 467 -26.76 -13.61 -4.86
N TYR A 468 -27.48 -13.99 -5.90
CA TYR A 468 -27.08 -13.77 -7.28
C TYR A 468 -28.03 -12.77 -7.92
N VAL A 469 -27.49 -11.70 -8.49
CA VAL A 469 -28.24 -10.63 -9.12
C VAL A 469 -27.82 -10.52 -10.57
N LYS A 470 -28.81 -10.50 -11.47
CA LYS A 470 -28.60 -10.30 -12.90
C LYS A 470 -29.45 -9.12 -13.36
N ASN A 471 -28.82 -8.13 -14.02
CA ASN A 471 -29.48 -6.88 -14.44
C ASN A 471 -30.31 -6.30 -13.28
N ALA A 472 -29.65 -5.66 -12.31
CA ALA A 472 -30.30 -5.10 -11.12
C ALA A 472 -31.38 -4.06 -11.52
N ASN A 473 -32.60 -4.52 -11.78
CA ASN A 473 -33.80 -3.73 -12.10
C ASN A 473 -34.65 -3.56 -10.84
#